data_02e1fcde950f66b026ed058cf9f4f788
#
_entry.id   02e1fcde950f66b026ed058cf9f4f788
#
_cell.length_a   1.000
_cell.length_b   1.000
_cell.length_c   1.000
_cell.angle_alpha   90.00
_cell.angle_beta   90.00
_cell.angle_gamma   90.00
#
_symmetry.space_group_name_H-M   'P 1'
#
loop_
_entity.id
_entity.type
_entity.pdbx_description
1 polymer ?
#
loop_
_entity_poly.entity_id
_entity_poly.type
_entity_poly.pdbx_seq_one_letter_code
_entity_poly.pdbx_strand_id
1 'polypeptide(L)'
;MSYDIEFKSEATAGLEALTSTIQDRILRKIRWLSENFENLIPQALSADLSGLFKLRIGDYRVIYSFDIEAQLITIHKVGHRRDIYN
;
A
#
# COMPACT_ATOMS: atom_id res chain seq x y z
N MET A 1 -18.16 3.42 3.24
CA MET A 1 -17.40 4.67 3.16
C MET A 1 -15.94 4.36 2.91
N SER A 2 -15.25 5.23 2.23
CA SER A 2 -13.83 4.98 1.93
C SER A 2 -12.94 5.51 3.04
N TYR A 3 -11.77 4.86 3.16
CA TYR A 3 -10.71 5.32 4.04
C TYR A 3 -9.91 6.41 3.33
N ASP A 4 -9.36 7.34 4.08
CA ASP A 4 -8.40 8.32 3.55
C ASP A 4 -7.05 7.64 3.33
N ILE A 5 -6.26 8.18 2.40
CA ILE A 5 -4.93 7.66 2.08
C ILE A 5 -3.89 8.73 2.37
N GLU A 6 -2.83 8.33 3.06
CA GLU A 6 -1.67 9.18 3.32
C GLU A 6 -0.42 8.45 2.84
N PHE A 7 0.47 9.17 2.17
CA PHE A 7 1.73 8.59 1.67
C PHE A 7 2.90 9.11 2.50
N LYS A 8 3.72 8.19 2.99
CA LYS A 8 5.01 8.55 3.56
C LYS A 8 5.96 8.95 2.43
N SER A 9 6.96 9.76 2.74
CA SER A 9 7.92 10.24 1.72
C SER A 9 8.63 9.09 1.01
N GLU A 10 8.95 8.02 1.71
CA GLU A 10 9.58 6.84 1.10
C GLU A 10 8.65 6.18 0.07
N ALA A 11 7.35 6.13 0.38
CA ALA A 11 6.37 5.57 -0.54
C ALA A 11 6.24 6.43 -1.80
N THR A 12 6.18 7.75 -1.63
CA THR A 12 6.12 8.68 -2.75
C THR A 12 7.35 8.54 -3.65
N ALA A 13 8.54 8.48 -3.04
CA ALA A 13 9.79 8.31 -3.79
C ALA A 13 9.80 7.00 -4.57
N GLY A 14 9.35 5.90 -3.94
CA GLY A 14 9.28 4.61 -4.61
C GLY A 14 8.32 4.61 -5.78
N LEU A 15 7.16 5.26 -5.62
CA LEU A 15 6.18 5.37 -6.70
C LEU A 15 6.72 6.19 -7.86
N GLU A 16 7.36 7.32 -7.57
CA GLU A 16 7.90 8.21 -8.59
C GLU A 16 9.04 7.57 -9.40
N ALA A 17 9.71 6.57 -8.85
CA ALA A 17 10.78 5.85 -9.54
C ALA A 17 10.24 4.89 -10.60
N LEU A 18 8.93 4.66 -10.65
CA LEU A 18 8.31 3.72 -11.57
C LEU A 18 7.77 4.44 -12.81
N THR A 19 7.53 3.67 -13.88
CA THR A 19 6.94 4.25 -15.09
C THR A 19 5.52 4.72 -14.81
N SER A 20 5.03 5.65 -15.61
CA SER A 20 3.68 6.20 -15.41
C SER A 20 2.60 5.12 -15.51
N THR A 21 2.77 4.16 -16.41
CA THR A 21 1.82 3.05 -16.55
C THR A 21 1.72 2.23 -15.25
N ILE A 22 2.87 1.94 -14.65
CA ILE A 22 2.91 1.19 -13.39
C ILE A 22 2.36 2.02 -12.24
N GLN A 23 2.71 3.32 -12.20
CA GLN A 23 2.15 4.23 -11.20
C GLN A 23 0.63 4.23 -11.23
N ASP A 24 0.04 4.31 -12.43
CA ASP A 24 -1.42 4.31 -12.58
C ASP A 24 -2.05 3.03 -12.06
N ARG A 25 -1.43 1.88 -12.35
CA ARG A 25 -1.92 0.59 -11.87
C ARG A 25 -1.91 0.53 -10.35
N ILE A 26 -0.83 0.98 -9.74
CA ILE A 26 -0.66 0.97 -8.29
C ILE A 26 -1.67 1.93 -7.64
N LEU A 27 -1.80 3.14 -8.17
CA LEU A 27 -2.72 4.12 -7.62
C LEU A 27 -4.18 3.68 -7.71
N ARG A 28 -4.56 3.01 -8.80
CA ARG A 28 -5.90 2.43 -8.93
C ARG A 28 -6.15 1.37 -7.87
N LYS A 29 -5.15 0.54 -7.61
CA LYS A 29 -5.29 -0.53 -6.63
C LYS A 29 -5.36 0.04 -5.21
N ILE A 30 -4.59 1.08 -4.93
CA ILE A 30 -4.64 1.75 -3.63
C ILE A 30 -6.02 2.39 -3.44
N ARG A 31 -6.58 3.00 -4.48
CA ARG A 31 -7.93 3.57 -4.42
C ARG A 31 -8.95 2.47 -4.15
N TRP A 32 -8.82 1.35 -4.86
CA TRP A 32 -9.70 0.20 -4.64
C TRP A 32 -9.60 -0.28 -3.18
N LEU A 33 -8.38 -0.34 -2.66
CA LEU A 33 -8.16 -0.73 -1.26
C LEU A 33 -8.92 0.20 -0.31
N SER A 34 -8.83 1.51 -0.52
CA SER A 34 -9.49 2.48 0.36
C SER A 34 -11.01 2.36 0.29
N GLU A 35 -11.55 2.09 -0.89
CA GLU A 35 -13.00 2.02 -1.10
C GLU A 35 -13.60 0.72 -0.59
N ASN A 36 -12.81 -0.35 -0.53
CA ASN A 36 -13.28 -1.68 -0.18
C ASN A 36 -12.71 -2.19 1.13
N PHE A 37 -11.98 -1.36 1.87
CA PHE A 37 -11.20 -1.81 3.01
C PHE A 37 -12.05 -2.50 4.08
N GLU A 38 -13.25 -2.03 4.31
CA GLU A 38 -14.14 -2.59 5.33
C GLU A 38 -14.51 -4.05 5.04
N ASN A 39 -14.43 -4.46 3.76
CA ASN A 39 -14.81 -5.81 3.33
C ASN A 39 -13.59 -6.71 3.14
N LEU A 40 -12.39 -6.21 3.42
CA LEU A 40 -11.16 -6.96 3.21
C LEU A 40 -10.62 -7.53 4.51
N ILE A 41 -9.88 -8.63 4.35
CA ILE A 41 -9.04 -9.16 5.42
C ILE A 41 -7.61 -8.83 5.01
N PRO A 42 -6.96 -7.85 5.65
CA PRO A 42 -5.62 -7.44 5.24
C PRO A 42 -4.62 -8.58 5.37
N GLN A 43 -3.69 -8.66 4.42
CA GLN A 43 -2.65 -9.67 4.42
C GLN A 43 -1.43 -9.13 5.17
N ALA A 44 -1.13 -9.71 6.32
CA ALA A 44 0.03 -9.33 7.11
C ALA A 44 1.32 -9.57 6.33
N LEU A 45 2.27 -8.63 6.45
CA LEU A 45 3.55 -8.72 5.78
C LEU A 45 4.40 -9.83 6.39
N SER A 46 4.50 -9.82 7.70
CA SER A 46 5.29 -10.79 8.46
C SER A 46 4.88 -10.70 9.92
N ALA A 47 5.07 -11.79 10.67
CA ALA A 47 4.81 -11.81 12.09
C ALA A 47 5.70 -10.82 12.86
N ASP A 48 6.88 -10.52 12.32
CA ASP A 48 7.84 -9.64 12.98
C ASP A 48 7.56 -8.17 12.72
N LEU A 49 6.73 -7.85 11.71
CA LEU A 49 6.44 -6.49 11.32
C LEU A 49 5.02 -6.14 11.70
N SER A 50 4.81 -6.12 13.01
CA SER A 50 3.50 -5.84 13.59
C SER A 50 2.94 -4.53 13.07
N GLY A 51 1.67 -4.56 12.64
CA GLY A 51 0.98 -3.38 12.14
C GLY A 51 1.24 -3.05 10.69
N LEU A 52 2.10 -3.83 9.99
CA LEU A 52 2.36 -3.62 8.57
C LEU A 52 1.72 -4.73 7.75
N PHE A 53 1.17 -4.33 6.61
CA PHE A 53 0.45 -5.22 5.70
C PHE A 53 0.92 -5.00 4.28
N LYS A 54 0.64 -5.94 3.40
CA LYS A 54 1.05 -5.82 2.00
C LYS A 54 -0.14 -5.88 1.07
N LEU A 55 -0.05 -5.13 -0.02
CA LEU A 55 -0.98 -5.18 -1.13
C LEU A 55 -0.18 -5.59 -2.36
N ARG A 56 -0.64 -6.62 -3.03
CA ARG A 56 0.05 -7.19 -4.18
C ARG A 56 -0.55 -6.68 -5.48
N ILE A 57 0.31 -6.12 -6.35
CA ILE A 57 -0.10 -5.68 -7.68
C ILE A 57 0.91 -6.26 -8.67
N GLY A 58 0.63 -7.47 -9.19
CA GLY A 58 1.58 -8.18 -10.05
C GLY A 58 2.90 -8.40 -9.33
N ASP A 59 3.99 -7.89 -9.91
CA ASP A 59 5.32 -7.97 -9.32
C ASP A 59 5.63 -6.83 -8.37
N TYR A 60 4.67 -5.95 -8.13
CA TYR A 60 4.85 -4.79 -7.28
C TYR A 60 4.15 -5.00 -5.94
N ARG A 61 4.65 -4.30 -4.94
CA ARG A 61 4.12 -4.40 -3.58
C ARG A 61 3.93 -3.02 -2.99
N VAL A 62 2.88 -2.89 -2.22
CA VAL A 62 2.61 -1.69 -1.42
C VAL A 62 2.56 -2.13 0.03
N ILE A 63 3.38 -1.50 0.86
CA ILE A 63 3.39 -1.77 2.30
C ILE A 63 2.61 -0.66 2.98
N TYR A 64 1.63 -1.03 3.77
CA TYR A 64 0.75 -0.06 4.40
C TYR A 64 0.39 -0.45 5.83
N SER A 65 -0.09 0.53 6.57
CA SER A 65 -0.75 0.33 7.85
C SER A 65 -2.10 1.03 7.80
N PHE A 66 -2.93 0.80 8.80
CA PHE A 66 -4.24 1.45 8.85
C PHE A 66 -4.66 1.73 10.28
N ASP A 67 -5.53 2.72 10.41
CA ASP A 67 -6.13 3.11 11.68
C ASP A 67 -7.66 3.09 11.46
N ILE A 68 -8.33 2.17 12.13
CA ILE A 68 -9.78 1.99 11.97
C ILE A 68 -10.55 3.19 12.51
N GLU A 69 -10.13 3.73 13.64
CA GLU A 69 -10.82 4.87 14.25
C GLU A 69 -10.69 6.12 13.39
N ALA A 70 -9.51 6.38 12.86
CA ALA A 70 -9.28 7.52 11.99
C ALA A 70 -9.76 7.27 10.56
N GLN A 71 -10.04 6.02 10.21
CA GLN A 71 -10.36 5.59 8.84
C GLN A 71 -9.27 6.05 7.88
N LEU A 72 -8.03 5.76 8.24
CA LEU A 72 -6.84 6.20 7.51
C LEU A 72 -5.96 5.01 7.15
N ILE A 73 -5.54 4.95 5.88
CA ILE A 73 -4.54 4.01 5.40
C ILE A 73 -3.26 4.81 5.12
N THR A 74 -2.16 4.38 5.71
CA THR A 74 -0.86 5.02 5.50
C THR A 74 0.00 4.12 4.63
N ILE A 75 0.46 4.65 3.50
CA ILE A 75 1.33 3.93 2.57
C ILE A 75 2.77 4.21 2.97
N HIS A 76 3.50 3.16 3.32
CA HIS A 76 4.87 3.25 3.83
C HIS A 76 5.92 3.04 2.75
N LYS A 77 5.68 2.07 1.84
CA LYS A 77 6.62 1.70 0.79
C LYS A 77 5.88 1.26 -0.45
N VAL A 78 6.45 1.60 -1.61
CA VAL A 78 5.96 1.14 -2.91
C VAL A 78 7.17 0.74 -3.74
N GLY A 79 7.12 -0.43 -4.38
CA GLY A 79 8.22 -0.86 -5.24
C GLY A 79 8.03 -2.26 -5.76
N HIS A 80 9.01 -2.69 -6.56
CA HIS A 80 9.06 -4.05 -7.07
C HIS A 80 9.32 -5.01 -5.90
N ARG A 81 8.73 -6.21 -5.96
CA ARG A 81 8.85 -7.19 -4.86
C ARG A 81 10.30 -7.45 -4.44
N ARG A 82 11.25 -7.40 -5.39
CA ARG A 82 12.67 -7.57 -5.12
C ARG A 82 13.23 -6.51 -4.20
N ASP A 83 12.77 -5.28 -4.37
CA ASP A 83 13.29 -4.13 -3.66
C ASP A 83 12.62 -3.94 -2.30
N ILE A 84 11.39 -4.41 -2.18
CA ILE A 84 10.59 -4.25 -0.95
C ILE A 84 11.09 -5.17 0.15
N TYR A 85 11.50 -6.40 -0.20
CA TYR A 85 11.87 -7.41 0.78
C TYR A 85 13.37 -7.56 1.02
N ASN A 86 14.15 -6.71 0.43
CA ASN A 86 15.62 -6.73 0.62
C ASN A 86 16.04 -5.84 1.77
#